data_8c56f3e0e97d5e609e47491410571e42
#
_entry.id   8c56f3e0e97d5e609e47491410571e42
#
_cell.length_a   1.000
_cell.length_b   1.000
_cell.length_c   1.000
_cell.angle_alpha   90.00
_cell.angle_beta   90.00
_cell.angle_gamma   90.00
#
_symmetry.space_group_name_H-M   'P 1'
#
loop_
_entity.id
_entity.type
_entity.pdbx_description
1 polymer ?
#
loop_
_entity_poly.entity_id
_entity_poly.type
_entity_poly.pdbx_seq_one_letter_code
_entity_poly.pdbx_strand_id
1 'polypeptide(L)'
;MFTGIIEATGRVEKIDRNESNIDFTLSGPFTQELKIDQSLAHNGCCLTVVEITENTYKVTAIDETLEKTNLNFWNVGTEVNLERCLRFEGRLDGHIVQGHVDKTGTVESIEDKDGSYFITINYDESVDYTTVPQGSITVNGISLTVAESGEGKFSVAIIPYTWEFTNMKQLQKGDVVNLEFDIIGKYVAKLLKSPMASLIDKYGK
;
A
#
# COMPACT_ATOMS: atom_id res chain seq x y z
N MET A 1 1.12 -11.52 -4.96
CA MET A 1 -0.27 -10.98 -4.93
C MET A 1 -0.78 -11.06 -3.50
N PHE A 2 -1.56 -10.08 -3.08
CA PHE A 2 -2.02 -9.85 -1.71
C PHE A 2 -3.52 -9.51 -1.72
N THR A 3 -4.10 -9.34 -0.55
CA THR A 3 -5.53 -9.00 -0.39
C THR A 3 -5.76 -7.61 0.19
N GLY A 4 -4.72 -7.01 0.78
CA GLY A 4 -4.80 -5.79 1.55
C GLY A 4 -5.35 -6.00 2.98
N ILE A 5 -5.34 -7.22 3.47
CA ILE A 5 -5.66 -7.56 4.85
C ILE A 5 -4.36 -7.76 5.62
N ILE A 6 -4.07 -6.82 6.50
CA ILE A 6 -2.82 -6.84 7.27
C ILE A 6 -2.85 -8.00 8.26
N GLU A 7 -1.80 -8.83 8.23
CA GLU A 7 -1.67 -9.97 9.14
C GLU A 7 -1.00 -9.56 10.47
N ALA A 8 -0.07 -8.61 10.40
CA ALA A 8 0.67 -8.13 11.56
C ALA A 8 1.36 -6.79 11.27
N THR A 9 1.90 -6.15 12.30
CA THR A 9 2.90 -5.11 12.15
C THR A 9 4.30 -5.68 12.46
N GLY A 10 5.28 -5.21 11.71
CA GLY A 10 6.70 -5.44 11.93
C GLY A 10 7.41 -4.14 12.30
N ARG A 11 8.66 -4.25 12.69
CA ARG A 11 9.47 -3.10 13.09
C ARG A 11 10.79 -3.07 12.32
N VAL A 12 11.20 -1.89 11.88
CA VAL A 12 12.52 -1.68 11.28
C VAL A 12 13.58 -1.69 12.40
N GLU A 13 14.50 -2.65 12.34
CA GLU A 13 15.56 -2.84 13.34
C GLU A 13 16.90 -2.24 12.85
N LYS A 14 17.14 -2.26 11.52
CA LYS A 14 18.36 -1.73 10.93
C LYS A 14 18.13 -1.25 9.51
N ILE A 15 18.87 -0.23 9.10
CA ILE A 15 18.86 0.31 7.73
C ILE A 15 20.30 0.42 7.26
N ASP A 16 20.64 -0.29 6.19
CA ASP A 16 21.95 -0.24 5.55
C ASP A 16 21.80 0.34 4.13
N ARG A 17 22.53 1.41 3.82
CA ARG A 17 22.52 2.02 2.49
C ARG A 17 23.68 1.48 1.68
N ASN A 18 23.36 0.85 0.55
CA ASN A 18 24.31 0.22 -0.36
C ASN A 18 24.14 0.83 -1.76
N GLU A 19 24.99 1.80 -2.11
CA GLU A 19 24.87 2.56 -3.38
C GLU A 19 23.48 3.20 -3.51
N SER A 20 22.71 2.86 -4.54
CA SER A 20 21.34 3.33 -4.77
C SER A 20 20.28 2.50 -4.03
N ASN A 21 20.66 1.37 -3.44
CA ASN A 21 19.74 0.47 -2.76
C ASN A 21 19.73 0.69 -1.24
N ILE A 22 18.67 0.27 -0.59
CA ILE A 22 18.57 0.23 0.87
C ILE A 22 18.17 -1.18 1.31
N ASP A 23 18.98 -1.75 2.20
CA ASP A 23 18.65 -2.98 2.92
C ASP A 23 17.95 -2.62 4.22
N PHE A 24 16.74 -3.14 4.41
CA PHE A 24 16.00 -3.05 5.65
C PHE A 24 16.04 -4.39 6.37
N THR A 25 16.50 -4.38 7.62
CA THR A 25 16.34 -5.52 8.53
C THR A 25 15.13 -5.24 9.40
N LEU A 26 14.16 -6.16 9.40
CA LEU A 26 12.90 -6.02 10.13
C LEU A 26 12.68 -7.22 11.05
N SER A 27 11.91 -6.99 12.12
CA SER A 27 11.34 -8.04 12.96
C SER A 27 9.82 -8.09 12.76
N GLY A 28 9.21 -9.26 12.98
CA GLY A 28 7.77 -9.43 12.90
C GLY A 28 7.35 -10.76 13.53
N PRO A 29 6.08 -10.93 13.92
CA PRO A 29 5.64 -12.08 14.70
C PRO A 29 5.73 -13.42 13.93
N PHE A 30 5.75 -13.39 12.60
CA PHE A 30 5.88 -14.59 11.76
C PHE A 30 7.24 -14.71 11.05
N THR A 31 8.29 -14.03 11.56
CA THR A 31 9.65 -14.05 10.97
C THR A 31 10.15 -15.49 10.71
N GLN A 32 9.91 -16.42 11.64
CA GLN A 32 10.33 -17.82 11.54
C GLN A 32 9.52 -18.65 10.52
N GLU A 33 8.40 -18.14 10.05
CA GLU A 33 7.58 -18.79 9.01
C GLU A 33 7.95 -18.33 7.60
N LEU A 34 8.77 -17.29 7.48
CA LEU A 34 9.23 -16.77 6.20
C LEU A 34 10.25 -17.71 5.55
N LYS A 35 10.44 -17.56 4.24
CA LYS A 35 11.45 -18.26 3.46
C LYS A 35 12.22 -17.27 2.61
N ILE A 36 13.50 -17.53 2.40
CA ILE A 36 14.30 -16.80 1.41
C ILE A 36 13.63 -16.92 0.04
N ASP A 37 13.67 -15.85 -0.74
CA ASP A 37 13.02 -15.71 -2.05
C ASP A 37 11.48 -15.60 -2.00
N GLN A 38 10.91 -15.50 -0.81
CA GLN A 38 9.48 -15.23 -0.63
C GLN A 38 9.19 -13.75 -0.76
N SER A 39 8.07 -13.41 -1.41
CA SER A 39 7.53 -12.04 -1.39
C SER A 39 6.73 -11.79 -0.13
N LEU A 40 6.92 -10.60 0.44
CA LEU A 40 6.19 -10.08 1.61
C LEU A 40 5.85 -8.61 1.35
N ALA A 41 4.62 -8.19 1.61
CA ALA A 41 4.22 -6.79 1.49
C ALA A 41 4.58 -6.01 2.77
N HIS A 42 5.20 -4.85 2.57
CA HIS A 42 5.64 -3.93 3.61
C HIS A 42 5.00 -2.56 3.35
N ASN A 43 4.03 -2.15 4.16
CA ASN A 43 3.19 -0.99 3.86
C ASN A 43 2.68 -1.03 2.40
N GLY A 44 2.26 -2.22 1.92
CA GLY A 44 1.79 -2.44 0.56
C GLY A 44 2.90 -2.56 -0.51
N CYS A 45 4.16 -2.37 -0.16
CA CYS A 45 5.29 -2.58 -1.08
C CYS A 45 5.75 -4.03 -1.03
N CYS A 46 5.65 -4.75 -2.15
CA CYS A 46 6.13 -6.13 -2.29
C CYS A 46 7.65 -6.15 -2.37
N LEU A 47 8.30 -6.75 -1.36
CA LEU A 47 9.75 -6.93 -1.32
C LEU A 47 10.08 -8.40 -1.12
N THR A 48 11.22 -8.83 -1.67
CA THR A 48 11.71 -10.20 -1.55
C THR A 48 12.55 -10.35 -0.29
N VAL A 49 12.28 -11.41 0.49
CA VAL A 49 13.07 -11.77 1.65
C VAL A 49 14.41 -12.37 1.19
N VAL A 50 15.52 -11.73 1.55
CA VAL A 50 16.87 -12.13 1.09
C VAL A 50 17.72 -12.79 2.18
N GLU A 51 17.38 -12.56 3.45
CA GLU A 51 18.08 -13.16 4.60
C GLU A 51 17.09 -13.33 5.75
N ILE A 52 17.28 -14.37 6.55
CA ILE A 52 16.48 -14.64 7.76
C ILE A 52 17.44 -15.03 8.88
N THR A 53 17.25 -14.48 10.05
CA THR A 53 17.92 -14.84 11.29
C THR A 53 16.91 -15.39 12.30
N GLU A 54 17.32 -15.62 13.54
CA GLU A 54 16.42 -16.09 14.59
C GLU A 54 15.25 -15.12 14.84
N ASN A 55 15.47 -13.81 14.80
CA ASN A 55 14.47 -12.82 15.21
C ASN A 55 14.16 -11.77 14.12
N THR A 56 14.95 -11.74 13.04
CA THR A 56 14.82 -10.72 12.00
C THR A 56 14.91 -11.33 10.60
N TYR A 57 14.43 -10.59 9.63
CA TYR A 57 14.64 -10.86 8.22
C TYR A 57 15.08 -9.59 7.48
N LYS A 58 15.67 -9.74 6.30
CA LYS A 58 16.14 -8.65 5.49
C LYS A 58 15.43 -8.62 4.14
N VAL A 59 15.14 -7.41 3.69
CA VAL A 59 14.64 -7.12 2.34
C VAL A 59 15.46 -5.96 1.74
N THR A 60 15.57 -5.94 0.41
CA THR A 60 16.28 -4.89 -0.31
C THR A 60 15.31 -4.08 -1.15
N ALA A 61 15.30 -2.76 -0.98
CA ALA A 61 14.59 -1.83 -1.85
C ALA A 61 15.57 -1.21 -2.85
N ILE A 62 15.24 -1.31 -4.13
CA ILE A 62 16.01 -0.68 -5.22
C ILE A 62 15.54 0.76 -5.43
N ASP A 63 16.32 1.56 -6.15
CA ASP A 63 16.08 2.98 -6.39
C ASP A 63 14.64 3.28 -6.89
N GLU A 64 14.16 2.54 -7.90
CA GLU A 64 12.78 2.70 -8.40
C GLU A 64 11.70 2.51 -7.32
N THR A 65 11.93 1.56 -6.41
CA THR A 65 11.02 1.31 -5.28
C THR A 65 11.06 2.48 -4.29
N LEU A 66 12.25 3.00 -4.01
CA LEU A 66 12.45 4.11 -3.10
C LEU A 66 11.83 5.42 -3.62
N GLU A 67 11.84 5.64 -4.94
CA GLU A 67 11.22 6.82 -5.56
C GLU A 67 9.68 6.81 -5.46
N LYS A 68 9.06 5.63 -5.55
CA LYS A 68 7.60 5.48 -5.60
C LYS A 68 6.93 5.28 -4.25
N THR A 69 7.72 5.01 -3.21
CA THR A 69 7.19 4.57 -1.91
C THR A 69 7.65 5.45 -0.76
N ASN A 70 7.02 5.25 0.40
CA ASN A 70 7.41 5.92 1.62
C ASN A 70 8.62 5.27 2.34
N LEU A 71 9.30 4.31 1.72
CA LEU A 71 10.41 3.58 2.35
C LEU A 71 11.59 4.50 2.68
N ASN A 72 11.80 5.56 1.88
CA ASN A 72 12.85 6.55 2.14
C ASN A 72 12.66 7.34 3.45
N PHE A 73 11.44 7.38 3.98
CA PHE A 73 11.11 8.06 5.24
C PHE A 73 11.22 7.16 6.47
N TRP A 74 11.50 5.85 6.28
CA TRP A 74 11.64 4.94 7.40
C TRP A 74 12.90 5.19 8.21
N ASN A 75 12.76 5.03 9.50
CA ASN A 75 13.83 5.09 10.49
C ASN A 75 13.85 3.79 11.31
N VAL A 76 14.93 3.53 12.00
CA VAL A 76 14.96 2.45 12.99
C VAL A 76 13.86 2.70 14.02
N GLY A 77 13.03 1.69 14.25
CA GLY A 77 11.85 1.75 15.08
C GLY A 77 10.54 2.02 14.36
N THR A 78 10.55 2.36 13.05
CA THR A 78 9.33 2.51 12.24
C THR A 78 8.52 1.22 12.27
N GLU A 79 7.22 1.32 12.53
CA GLU A 79 6.27 0.22 12.48
C GLU A 79 5.66 0.10 11.08
N VAL A 80 5.65 -1.10 10.53
CA VAL A 80 5.33 -1.41 9.14
C VAL A 80 4.23 -2.45 9.07
N ASN A 81 3.18 -2.21 8.31
CA ASN A 81 2.15 -3.22 8.03
C ASN A 81 2.73 -4.34 7.19
N LEU A 82 2.47 -5.59 7.59
CA LEU A 82 2.96 -6.78 6.92
C LEU A 82 1.81 -7.67 6.45
N GLU A 83 1.92 -8.15 5.21
CA GLU A 83 1.01 -9.15 4.66
C GLU A 83 1.81 -10.16 3.81
N ARG A 84 1.65 -11.45 4.08
CA ARG A 84 2.21 -12.52 3.26
C ARG A 84 1.38 -12.72 1.99
N CYS A 85 1.98 -13.27 0.94
CA CYS A 85 1.27 -13.59 -0.29
C CYS A 85 0.03 -14.45 -0.04
N LEU A 86 -1.05 -14.11 -0.75
CA LEU A 86 -2.26 -14.92 -0.79
C LEU A 86 -1.93 -16.37 -1.21
N ARG A 87 -2.39 -17.35 -0.44
CA ARG A 87 -2.30 -18.77 -0.81
C ARG A 87 -3.36 -19.10 -1.85
N PHE A 88 -3.09 -20.12 -2.70
CA PHE A 88 -4.00 -20.53 -3.76
C PHE A 88 -5.42 -20.88 -3.26
N GLU A 89 -5.55 -21.44 -2.06
CA GLU A 89 -6.84 -21.76 -1.42
C GLU A 89 -7.30 -20.67 -0.43
N GLY A 90 -6.59 -19.53 -0.39
CA GLY A 90 -6.91 -18.41 0.50
C GLY A 90 -8.13 -17.63 0.02
N ARG A 91 -8.74 -16.90 0.96
CA ARG A 91 -9.86 -15.99 0.66
C ARG A 91 -9.33 -14.63 0.22
N LEU A 92 -10.04 -13.98 -0.69
CA LEU A 92 -9.82 -12.59 -1.06
C LEU A 92 -10.79 -11.72 -0.23
N ASP A 93 -10.43 -11.44 1.03
CA ASP A 93 -11.31 -10.69 1.94
C ASP A 93 -11.22 -9.16 1.75
N GLY A 94 -10.21 -8.66 1.05
CA GLY A 94 -10.10 -7.26 0.60
C GLY A 94 -10.39 -7.10 -0.88
N HIS A 95 -9.38 -6.65 -1.65
CA HIS A 95 -9.44 -6.58 -3.12
C HIS A 95 -8.13 -7.12 -3.73
N ILE A 96 -8.00 -7.11 -5.05
CA ILE A 96 -6.78 -7.58 -5.73
C ILE A 96 -5.67 -6.55 -5.52
N VAL A 97 -4.72 -6.85 -4.63
CA VAL A 97 -3.54 -6.03 -4.32
C VAL A 97 -2.30 -6.71 -4.87
N GLN A 98 -1.53 -6.00 -5.68
CA GLN A 98 -0.34 -6.54 -6.30
C GLN A 98 0.91 -6.39 -5.41
N GLY A 99 0.89 -5.41 -4.51
CA GLY A 99 2.06 -4.95 -3.79
C GLY A 99 2.94 -4.02 -4.64
N HIS A 100 2.36 -3.43 -5.65
CA HIS A 100 3.02 -2.52 -6.57
C HIS A 100 2.52 -1.09 -6.33
N VAL A 101 3.12 -0.45 -5.34
CA VAL A 101 2.82 0.95 -4.99
C VAL A 101 2.96 1.83 -6.21
N ASP A 102 1.92 2.59 -6.54
CA ASP A 102 1.89 3.49 -7.68
C ASP A 102 2.59 4.81 -7.36
N LYS A 103 2.30 5.35 -6.19
CA LYS A 103 2.84 6.61 -5.68
C LYS A 103 2.58 6.76 -4.18
N THR A 104 3.05 7.85 -3.63
CA THR A 104 2.72 8.26 -2.28
C THR A 104 1.59 9.29 -2.26
N GLY A 105 0.89 9.35 -1.13
CA GLY A 105 -0.02 10.43 -0.76
C GLY A 105 0.39 11.04 0.57
N THR A 106 -0.20 12.18 0.91
CA THR A 106 0.05 12.88 2.17
C THR A 106 -1.24 12.98 2.97
N VAL A 107 -1.18 12.63 4.25
CA VAL A 107 -2.32 12.75 5.17
C VAL A 107 -2.66 14.23 5.36
N GLU A 108 -3.84 14.63 4.92
CA GLU A 108 -4.36 16.00 5.10
C GLU A 108 -5.00 16.19 6.47
N SER A 109 -5.83 15.24 6.88
CA SER A 109 -6.52 15.27 8.18
C SER A 109 -6.88 13.87 8.67
N ILE A 110 -7.01 13.75 9.98
CA ILE A 110 -7.54 12.58 10.68
C ILE A 110 -8.60 13.08 11.65
N GLU A 111 -9.82 12.61 11.52
CA GLU A 111 -10.96 12.99 12.36
C GLU A 111 -11.49 11.77 13.09
N ASP A 112 -11.59 11.85 14.42
CA ASP A 112 -12.30 10.85 15.23
C ASP A 112 -13.81 11.10 15.10
N LYS A 113 -14.57 10.06 14.73
CA LYS A 113 -16.00 10.10 14.49
C LYS A 113 -16.78 9.21 15.50
N ASP A 114 -16.37 9.21 16.77
CA ASP A 114 -17.05 8.46 17.85
C ASP A 114 -17.28 6.97 17.52
N GLY A 115 -16.21 6.27 17.10
CA GLY A 115 -16.26 4.84 16.77
C GLY A 115 -15.70 4.49 15.39
N SER A 116 -15.21 5.47 14.67
CA SER A 116 -14.43 5.29 13.44
C SER A 116 -13.48 6.48 13.25
N TYR A 117 -12.47 6.32 12.40
CA TYR A 117 -11.54 7.39 12.04
C TYR A 117 -11.72 7.74 10.57
N PHE A 118 -11.87 9.02 10.28
CA PHE A 118 -12.00 9.50 8.91
C PHE A 118 -10.69 10.15 8.50
N ILE A 119 -10.01 9.56 7.52
CA ILE A 119 -8.69 10.01 7.06
C ILE A 119 -8.82 10.56 5.65
N THR A 120 -8.40 11.82 5.46
CA THR A 120 -8.30 12.45 4.15
C THR A 120 -6.85 12.45 3.69
N ILE A 121 -6.62 12.03 2.45
CA ILE A 121 -5.29 11.89 1.85
C ILE A 121 -5.27 12.66 0.54
N ASN A 122 -4.26 13.54 0.40
CA ASN A 122 -3.96 14.24 -0.84
C ASN A 122 -2.95 13.43 -1.66
N TYR A 123 -3.10 13.45 -2.98
CA TYR A 123 -2.17 12.83 -3.90
C TYR A 123 -2.13 13.58 -5.23
N ASP A 124 -1.07 13.37 -6.01
CA ASP A 124 -0.97 13.93 -7.36
C ASP A 124 -1.83 13.09 -8.32
N GLU A 125 -3.03 13.58 -8.62
CA GLU A 125 -4.01 12.89 -9.46
C GLU A 125 -3.61 12.89 -10.94
N SER A 126 -3.90 11.81 -11.62
CA SER A 126 -3.80 11.69 -13.06
C SER A 126 -4.86 10.72 -13.58
N VAL A 127 -5.07 10.69 -14.90
CA VAL A 127 -6.06 9.78 -15.52
C VAL A 127 -5.81 8.30 -15.18
N ASP A 128 -4.56 7.92 -14.91
CA ASP A 128 -4.21 6.54 -14.54
C ASP A 128 -4.35 6.28 -13.03
N TYR A 129 -4.45 7.32 -12.23
CA TYR A 129 -4.47 7.28 -10.77
C TYR A 129 -5.64 8.12 -10.26
N THR A 130 -6.82 7.53 -10.29
CA THR A 130 -8.05 8.18 -9.84
C THR A 130 -8.80 7.25 -8.89
N THR A 131 -9.52 7.86 -7.95
CA THR A 131 -10.42 7.13 -7.05
C THR A 131 -11.87 7.35 -7.48
N VAL A 132 -12.75 6.45 -7.07
CA VAL A 132 -14.20 6.60 -7.23
C VAL A 132 -14.87 6.36 -5.89
N PRO A 133 -15.96 7.07 -5.55
CA PRO A 133 -16.72 6.80 -4.34
C PRO A 133 -17.14 5.32 -4.27
N GLN A 134 -16.99 4.69 -3.09
CA GLN A 134 -17.25 3.26 -2.85
C GLN A 134 -16.31 2.29 -3.59
N GLY A 135 -15.30 2.79 -4.32
CA GLY A 135 -14.25 1.99 -4.90
C GLY A 135 -13.21 1.53 -3.86
N SER A 136 -12.32 0.65 -4.27
CA SER A 136 -11.20 0.17 -3.45
C SER A 136 -9.94 0.99 -3.68
N ILE A 137 -9.19 1.20 -2.62
CA ILE A 137 -7.84 1.79 -2.62
C ILE A 137 -6.99 1.08 -1.59
N THR A 138 -5.70 0.95 -1.85
CA THR A 138 -4.76 0.46 -0.85
C THR A 138 -3.98 1.64 -0.25
N VAL A 139 -4.02 1.78 1.07
CA VAL A 139 -3.23 2.76 1.83
C VAL A 139 -2.31 2.02 2.78
N ASN A 140 -1.00 2.20 2.66
CA ASN A 140 0.00 1.43 3.41
C ASN A 140 -0.30 -0.08 3.44
N GLY A 141 -0.74 -0.64 2.30
CA GLY A 141 -1.07 -2.05 2.15
C GLY A 141 -2.46 -2.45 2.64
N ILE A 142 -3.22 -1.56 3.24
CA ILE A 142 -4.56 -1.86 3.77
C ILE A 142 -5.59 -1.62 2.67
N SER A 143 -6.40 -2.65 2.37
CA SER A 143 -7.58 -2.53 1.50
C SER A 143 -8.66 -1.71 2.17
N LEU A 144 -9.01 -0.57 1.60
CA LEU A 144 -9.99 0.36 2.16
C LEU A 144 -11.01 0.77 1.11
N THR A 145 -12.22 1.09 1.58
CA THR A 145 -13.26 1.66 0.76
C THR A 145 -13.13 3.18 0.75
N VAL A 146 -13.14 3.78 -0.43
CA VAL A 146 -13.16 5.23 -0.63
C VAL A 146 -14.54 5.76 -0.18
N ALA A 147 -14.55 6.55 0.88
CA ALA A 147 -15.77 7.18 1.37
C ALA A 147 -16.13 8.42 0.54
N GLU A 148 -15.13 9.26 0.27
CA GLU A 148 -15.26 10.46 -0.55
C GLU A 148 -14.11 10.52 -1.55
N SER A 149 -14.39 10.94 -2.78
CA SER A 149 -13.41 11.14 -3.85
C SER A 149 -13.57 12.54 -4.41
N GLY A 150 -12.47 13.28 -4.50
CA GLY A 150 -12.38 14.62 -5.06
C GLY A 150 -11.13 14.78 -5.90
N GLU A 151 -10.95 15.92 -6.54
CA GLU A 151 -9.77 16.22 -7.35
C GLU A 151 -8.51 16.24 -6.48
N GLY A 152 -7.57 15.34 -6.77
CA GLY A 152 -6.29 15.19 -6.05
C GLY A 152 -6.41 14.74 -4.59
N LYS A 153 -7.58 14.25 -4.16
CA LYS A 153 -7.78 13.76 -2.79
C LYS A 153 -8.90 12.73 -2.68
N PHE A 154 -8.81 11.91 -1.66
CA PHE A 154 -9.88 11.02 -1.25
C PHE A 154 -9.91 10.88 0.28
N SER A 155 -11.02 10.37 0.79
CA SER A 155 -11.15 10.04 2.21
C SER A 155 -11.55 8.59 2.39
N VAL A 156 -11.10 7.99 3.49
CA VAL A 156 -11.42 6.62 3.90
C VAL A 156 -11.92 6.61 5.34
N ALA A 157 -12.88 5.73 5.62
CA ALA A 157 -13.36 5.49 6.98
C ALA A 157 -12.71 4.23 7.55
N ILE A 158 -12.01 4.36 8.68
CA ILE A 158 -11.27 3.29 9.33
C ILE A 158 -12.07 2.80 10.53
N ILE A 159 -12.39 1.51 10.57
CA ILE A 159 -13.06 0.88 11.72
C ILE A 159 -12.06 0.71 12.89
N PRO A 160 -12.52 0.65 14.16
CA PRO A 160 -11.65 0.54 15.32
C PRO A 160 -10.67 -0.64 15.24
N TYR A 161 -11.09 -1.76 14.68
CA TYR A 161 -10.24 -2.94 14.52
C TYR A 161 -9.03 -2.64 13.62
N THR A 162 -9.26 -2.06 12.43
CA THR A 162 -8.18 -1.69 11.50
C THR A 162 -7.26 -0.63 12.11
N TRP A 163 -7.83 0.35 12.81
CA TRP A 163 -7.06 1.37 13.52
C TRP A 163 -6.12 0.75 14.54
N GLU A 164 -6.60 -0.17 15.37
CA GLU A 164 -5.82 -0.77 16.46
C GLU A 164 -4.74 -1.73 15.96
N PHE A 165 -5.05 -2.56 14.95
CA PHE A 165 -4.17 -3.66 14.51
C PHE A 165 -3.29 -3.35 13.30
N THR A 166 -3.22 -2.08 12.88
CA THR A 166 -2.33 -1.61 11.83
C THR A 166 -1.56 -0.36 12.27
N ASN A 167 -0.63 0.10 11.43
CA ASN A 167 0.09 1.33 11.71
C ASN A 167 -0.72 2.62 11.48
N MET A 168 -2.02 2.53 11.16
CA MET A 168 -2.89 3.70 10.96
C MET A 168 -2.97 4.59 12.21
N LYS A 169 -2.97 4.00 13.41
CA LYS A 169 -3.00 4.75 14.68
C LYS A 169 -1.79 5.65 14.93
N GLN A 170 -0.70 5.43 14.22
CA GLN A 170 0.52 6.25 14.34
C GLN A 170 0.54 7.42 13.36
N LEU A 171 -0.35 7.42 12.35
CA LEU A 171 -0.39 8.46 11.35
C LEU A 171 -0.76 9.82 11.95
N GLN A 172 -0.11 10.83 11.44
CA GLN A 172 -0.36 12.23 11.76
C GLN A 172 -0.54 13.03 10.46
N LYS A 173 -1.14 14.21 10.59
CA LYS A 173 -1.21 15.15 9.47
C LYS A 173 0.18 15.45 8.95
N GLY A 174 0.36 15.34 7.64
CA GLY A 174 1.64 15.53 6.94
C GLY A 174 2.42 14.25 6.68
N ASP A 175 2.03 13.11 7.28
CA ASP A 175 2.70 11.85 7.02
C ASP A 175 2.48 11.36 5.60
N VAL A 176 3.50 10.68 5.07
CA VAL A 176 3.52 10.12 3.73
C VAL A 176 3.10 8.65 3.78
N VAL A 177 2.09 8.30 3.00
CA VAL A 177 1.55 6.93 2.89
C VAL A 177 1.71 6.38 1.48
N ASN A 178 1.88 5.06 1.36
CA ASN A 178 1.89 4.37 0.08
C ASN A 178 0.47 4.19 -0.46
N LEU A 179 0.29 4.44 -1.75
CA LEU A 179 -0.98 4.24 -2.45
C LEU A 179 -0.81 3.23 -3.59
N GLU A 180 -1.69 2.23 -3.64
CA GLU A 180 -1.87 1.36 -4.79
C GLU A 180 -3.33 1.45 -5.22
N PHE A 181 -3.56 1.93 -6.44
CA PHE A 181 -4.89 2.06 -7.04
C PHE A 181 -5.38 0.71 -7.55
N ASP A 182 -6.69 0.48 -7.52
CA ASP A 182 -7.27 -0.75 -7.99
C ASP A 182 -6.85 -1.04 -9.45
N ILE A 183 -6.27 -2.21 -9.66
CA ILE A 183 -5.76 -2.64 -10.96
C ILE A 183 -6.82 -2.60 -12.06
N ILE A 184 -8.10 -2.84 -11.72
CA ILE A 184 -9.21 -2.77 -12.65
C ILE A 184 -9.36 -1.36 -13.20
N GLY A 185 -9.29 -0.33 -12.34
CA GLY A 185 -9.34 1.07 -12.74
C GLY A 185 -8.21 1.43 -13.71
N LYS A 186 -6.99 0.96 -13.44
CA LYS A 186 -5.82 1.19 -14.31
C LYS A 186 -6.00 0.58 -15.70
N TYR A 187 -6.52 -0.63 -15.81
CA TYR A 187 -6.81 -1.25 -17.10
C TYR A 187 -7.92 -0.53 -17.86
N VAL A 188 -9.00 -0.12 -17.19
CA VAL A 188 -10.08 0.66 -17.80
C VAL A 188 -9.55 1.99 -18.34
N ALA A 189 -8.78 2.74 -17.52
CA ALA A 189 -8.16 3.99 -17.96
C ALA A 189 -7.26 3.80 -19.19
N LYS A 190 -6.45 2.75 -19.21
CA LYS A 190 -5.59 2.43 -20.36
C LYS A 190 -6.37 2.09 -21.62
N LEU A 191 -7.47 1.35 -21.50
CA LEU A 191 -8.33 1.00 -22.65
C LEU A 191 -9.01 2.24 -23.24
N LEU A 192 -9.48 3.16 -22.40
CA LEU A 192 -10.09 4.42 -22.84
C LEU A 192 -9.11 5.36 -23.56
N LYS A 193 -7.81 5.30 -23.24
CA LYS A 193 -6.75 6.03 -23.95
C LYS A 193 -6.33 5.37 -25.27
N SER A 194 -6.77 4.16 -25.56
CA SER A 194 -6.34 3.42 -26.74
C SER A 194 -7.04 3.94 -28.02
N PRO A 195 -6.47 3.67 -29.24
CA PRO A 195 -7.13 3.99 -30.51
C PRO A 195 -8.52 3.36 -30.66
N MET A 196 -8.85 2.34 -29.87
CA MET A 196 -10.19 1.73 -29.82
C MET A 196 -11.26 2.71 -29.31
N ALA A 197 -10.90 3.65 -28.42
CA ALA A 197 -11.79 4.72 -27.97
C ALA A 197 -12.21 5.62 -29.15
N SER A 198 -11.29 5.92 -30.07
CA SER A 198 -11.58 6.70 -31.28
C SER A 198 -12.49 5.97 -32.27
N LEU A 199 -12.53 4.63 -32.26
CA LEU A 199 -13.44 3.82 -33.04
C LEU A 199 -14.85 3.79 -32.43
N ILE A 200 -14.96 3.74 -31.11
CA ILE A 200 -16.25 3.83 -30.40
C ILE A 200 -16.90 5.20 -30.66
N ASP A 201 -16.13 6.29 -30.57
CA ASP A 201 -16.61 7.64 -30.89
C ASP A 201 -17.04 7.78 -32.36
N LYS A 202 -16.37 7.07 -33.27
CA LYS A 202 -16.63 7.14 -34.72
C LYS A 202 -17.79 6.26 -35.17
N TYR A 203 -18.03 5.14 -34.51
CA TYR A 203 -19.01 4.12 -34.93
C TYR A 203 -20.07 3.75 -33.88
N GLY A 204 -19.98 4.29 -32.67
CA GLY A 204 -20.90 4.04 -31.56
C GLY A 204 -22.15 4.94 -31.58
N LYS A 205 -22.78 5.09 -32.76
CA LYS A 205 -24.10 5.73 -32.88
C LYS A 205 -25.18 4.69 -32.92
#